data_0f45c5eefaaab33acd18ad93a5390548
#
_entry.id   0f45c5eefaaab33acd18ad93a5390548
#
_cell.length_a   1.000
_cell.length_b   1.000
_cell.length_c   1.000
_cell.angle_alpha   90.00
_cell.angle_beta   90.00
_cell.angle_gamma   90.00
#
_symmetry.space_group_name_H-M   'P 1'
#
loop_
_entity.id
_entity.type
_entity.pdbx_description
1 polymer ?
#
loop_
_entity_poly.entity_id
_entity_poly.type
_entity_poly.pdbx_seq_one_letter_code
_entity_poly.pdbx_strand_id
1 'polypeptide(L)'
;MSVNVKENLVSPGLPLCESCMMELIVRMAVEACGEDTILFGGPCCCVMQEKTGVQYYGTMMTNMASSASGVSRALRRQGKDTTCLCIAGDGTTADIAFGCVSAAAERGERILYICYDGEGDSKSAWACASVSSSSS
;
A
#
# COMPACT_ATOMS: atom_id res chain seq x y z
N MET A 1 22.87 -13.71 1.61
CA MET A 1 22.09 -12.91 0.68
C MET A 1 22.41 -11.45 0.97
N SER A 2 23.30 -10.80 0.23
CA SER A 2 23.62 -9.39 0.43
C SER A 2 22.51 -8.59 -0.25
N VAL A 3 21.66 -7.97 0.55
CA VAL A 3 20.70 -6.99 0.05
C VAL A 3 21.52 -5.79 -0.39
N ASN A 4 21.64 -5.60 -1.68
CA ASN A 4 22.28 -4.42 -2.26
C ASN A 4 21.25 -3.30 -2.21
N VAL A 5 21.18 -2.63 -1.06
CA VAL A 5 20.29 -1.48 -0.84
C VAL A 5 20.86 -0.34 -1.67
N LYS A 6 20.29 -0.07 -2.83
CA LYS A 6 20.51 1.22 -3.48
C LYS A 6 20.00 2.30 -2.53
N GLU A 7 20.90 3.15 -2.10
CA GLU A 7 20.59 4.29 -1.25
C GLU A 7 19.43 5.09 -1.85
N ASN A 8 18.35 5.22 -1.05
CA ASN A 8 17.21 6.11 -1.29
C ASN A 8 16.16 5.70 -2.33
N LEU A 9 15.58 4.50 -2.21
CA LEU A 9 14.34 4.15 -2.92
C LEU A 9 13.14 5.02 -2.48
N VAL A 10 13.24 5.73 -1.37
CA VAL A 10 12.21 6.67 -0.89
C VAL A 10 12.83 8.03 -0.68
N SER A 11 12.32 9.05 -1.36
CA SER A 11 12.78 10.42 -1.22
C SER A 11 12.54 10.95 0.19
N PRO A 12 13.46 11.71 0.78
CA PRO A 12 13.25 12.36 2.07
C PRO A 12 12.22 13.48 1.99
N GLY A 13 11.65 13.86 3.15
CA GLY A 13 10.75 15.01 3.25
C GLY A 13 9.33 14.72 2.77
N LEU A 14 8.80 13.57 3.09
CA LEU A 14 7.39 13.26 2.87
C LEU A 14 6.52 14.15 3.77
N PRO A 15 5.46 14.80 3.23
CA PRO A 15 4.54 15.61 4.02
C PRO A 15 3.57 14.74 4.83
N LEU A 16 4.10 14.01 5.79
CA LEU A 16 3.38 13.17 6.74
C LEU A 16 3.23 13.88 8.09
N CYS A 17 2.36 13.37 8.94
CA CYS A 17 2.22 13.86 10.31
C CYS A 17 3.50 13.57 11.12
N GLU A 18 3.76 14.39 12.14
CA GLU A 18 4.82 14.12 13.10
C GLU A 18 4.62 12.74 13.73
N SER A 19 5.69 11.98 13.85
CA SER A 19 5.67 10.62 14.37
C SER A 19 4.89 9.58 13.54
N CYS A 20 4.48 9.91 12.32
CA CYS A 20 3.81 8.95 11.44
C CYS A 20 4.80 7.85 11.00
N MET A 21 4.49 6.61 11.32
CA MET A 21 5.30 5.45 10.95
C MET A 21 5.17 5.05 9.48
N MET A 22 4.29 5.72 8.72
CA MET A 22 4.01 5.40 7.31
C MET A 22 5.26 5.44 6.44
N GLU A 23 6.14 6.45 6.63
CA GLU A 23 7.38 6.55 5.87
C GLU A 23 8.28 5.33 6.11
N LEU A 24 8.42 4.92 7.36
CA LEU A 24 9.23 3.77 7.72
C LEU A 24 8.66 2.48 7.12
N ILE A 25 7.34 2.29 7.19
CA ILE A 25 6.67 1.11 6.64
C ILE A 25 6.85 1.04 5.12
N VAL A 26 6.63 2.15 4.41
CA VAL A 26 6.81 2.23 2.95
C VAL A 26 8.26 1.95 2.58
N ARG A 27 9.22 2.55 3.29
CA ARG A 27 10.66 2.32 3.07
C ARG A 27 11.02 0.85 3.24
N MET A 28 10.66 0.26 4.37
CA MET A 28 10.96 -1.15 4.65
C MET A 28 10.29 -2.09 3.65
N ALA A 29 9.05 -1.83 3.28
CA ALA A 29 8.31 -2.65 2.33
C ALA A 29 8.93 -2.60 0.93
N VAL A 30 9.25 -1.40 0.43
CA VAL A 30 9.87 -1.21 -0.89
C VAL A 30 11.30 -1.80 -0.92
N GLU A 31 12.09 -1.61 0.13
CA GLU A 31 13.42 -2.19 0.25
C GLU A 31 13.36 -3.74 0.27
N ALA A 32 12.38 -4.30 0.96
CA ALA A 32 12.20 -5.75 1.02
C ALA A 32 11.73 -6.36 -0.31
N CYS A 33 10.87 -5.65 -1.04
CA CYS A 33 10.36 -6.09 -2.35
C CYS A 33 11.36 -5.88 -3.50
N GLY A 34 12.21 -4.86 -3.39
CA GLY A 34 13.22 -4.52 -4.41
C GLY A 34 12.68 -3.67 -5.56
N GLU A 35 13.53 -3.44 -6.57
CA GLU A 35 13.25 -2.51 -7.67
C GLU A 35 12.16 -3.00 -8.63
N ASP A 36 12.01 -4.32 -8.80
CA ASP A 36 10.97 -4.91 -9.65
C ASP A 36 9.64 -4.99 -8.90
N THR A 37 9.16 -3.82 -8.49
CA THR A 37 7.93 -3.65 -7.70
C THR A 37 7.05 -2.59 -8.34
N ILE A 38 5.76 -2.86 -8.40
CA ILE A 38 4.73 -1.85 -8.70
C ILE A 38 4.00 -1.57 -7.40
N LEU A 39 4.11 -0.34 -6.93
CA LEU A 39 3.45 0.13 -5.71
C LEU A 39 2.09 0.72 -6.05
N PHE A 40 1.04 0.14 -5.49
CA PHE A 40 -0.34 0.60 -5.63
C PHE A 40 -0.70 1.46 -4.43
N GLY A 41 -1.06 2.71 -4.70
CA GLY A 41 -1.47 3.66 -3.69
C GLY A 41 -2.78 4.37 -4.05
N GLY A 42 -3.48 4.84 -3.04
CA GLY A 42 -4.71 5.61 -3.19
C GLY A 42 -4.55 7.04 -2.65
N PRO A 43 -5.60 7.86 -2.71
CA PRO A 43 -5.61 9.18 -2.09
C PRO A 43 -5.34 9.12 -0.57
N CYS A 44 -5.19 10.23 0.09
CA CYS A 44 -4.71 10.44 1.46
C CYS A 44 -3.19 10.28 1.59
N CYS A 45 -2.70 9.90 2.77
CA CYS A 45 -1.26 9.77 3.02
C CYS A 45 -0.57 8.78 2.07
N CYS A 46 -1.31 7.85 1.51
CA CYS A 46 -0.80 6.88 0.53
C CYS A 46 -0.35 7.52 -0.79
N VAL A 47 -0.79 8.72 -1.13
CA VAL A 47 -0.29 9.51 -2.29
C VAL A 47 1.22 9.76 -2.19
N MET A 48 1.77 9.80 -0.98
CA MET A 48 3.20 9.99 -0.76
C MET A 48 4.05 8.85 -1.33
N GLN A 49 3.43 7.71 -1.58
CA GLN A 49 4.09 6.53 -2.15
C GLN A 49 4.57 6.77 -3.59
N GLU A 50 4.03 7.76 -4.31
CA GLU A 50 4.53 8.18 -5.62
C GLU A 50 5.97 8.74 -5.60
N LYS A 51 6.47 9.11 -4.41
CA LYS A 51 7.84 9.59 -4.20
C LYS A 51 8.85 8.48 -3.93
N THR A 52 8.47 7.25 -4.21
CA THR A 52 9.38 6.10 -4.16
C THR A 52 10.10 5.92 -5.50
N GLY A 53 11.25 5.26 -5.47
CA GLY A 53 12.03 4.92 -6.67
C GLY A 53 11.49 3.71 -7.45
N VAL A 54 10.36 3.13 -7.03
CA VAL A 54 9.68 2.04 -7.73
C VAL A 54 8.51 2.57 -8.55
N GLN A 55 8.02 1.75 -9.47
CA GLN A 55 6.87 2.12 -10.28
C GLN A 55 5.63 2.34 -9.39
N TYR A 56 5.05 3.52 -9.47
CA TYR A 56 3.81 3.85 -8.76
C TYR A 56 2.58 3.75 -9.66
N TYR A 57 1.53 3.13 -9.17
CA TYR A 57 0.23 3.05 -9.83
C TYR A 57 -0.86 3.64 -8.92
N GLY A 58 -1.31 4.85 -9.25
CA GLY A 58 -2.39 5.53 -8.52
C GLY A 58 -3.73 4.84 -8.71
N THR A 59 -4.41 4.52 -7.63
CA THR A 59 -5.73 3.89 -7.62
C THR A 59 -6.71 4.70 -6.78
N MET A 60 -7.97 4.34 -6.84
CA MET A 60 -8.92 4.78 -5.81
C MET A 60 -8.77 3.90 -4.55
N MET A 61 -9.12 4.43 -3.39
CA MET A 61 -9.03 3.69 -2.12
C MET A 61 -9.78 2.36 -2.17
N THR A 62 -10.95 2.35 -2.83
CA THR A 62 -11.86 1.19 -2.89
C THR A 62 -11.37 0.05 -3.74
N ASN A 63 -10.53 0.28 -4.76
CA ASN A 63 -10.22 -0.72 -5.79
C ASN A 63 -8.73 -1.10 -5.89
N MET A 64 -7.92 -0.72 -4.89
CA MET A 64 -6.49 -0.99 -4.89
C MET A 64 -6.17 -2.48 -5.07
N ALA A 65 -6.75 -3.34 -4.25
CA ALA A 65 -6.53 -4.78 -4.32
C ALA A 65 -6.99 -5.40 -5.65
N SER A 66 -8.12 -4.95 -6.21
CA SER A 66 -8.61 -5.45 -7.50
C SER A 66 -7.75 -5.00 -8.67
N SER A 67 -7.26 -3.76 -8.65
CA SER A 67 -6.32 -3.24 -9.66
C SER A 67 -5.00 -4.01 -9.62
N ALA A 68 -4.43 -4.21 -8.43
CA ALA A 68 -3.21 -4.97 -8.25
C ALA A 68 -3.37 -6.43 -8.71
N SER A 69 -4.50 -7.05 -8.41
CA SER A 69 -4.82 -8.42 -8.88
C SER A 69 -4.84 -8.51 -10.39
N GLY A 70 -5.47 -7.53 -11.05
CA GLY A 70 -5.53 -7.47 -12.51
C GLY A 70 -4.14 -7.32 -13.16
N VAL A 71 -3.33 -6.39 -12.62
CA VAL A 71 -1.95 -6.15 -13.10
C VAL A 71 -1.07 -7.37 -12.84
N SER A 72 -1.13 -7.96 -11.64
CA SER A 72 -0.37 -9.16 -11.29
C SER A 72 -0.65 -10.32 -12.25
N ARG A 73 -1.93 -10.57 -12.55
CA ARG A 73 -2.32 -11.59 -13.53
C ARG A 73 -1.81 -11.30 -14.94
N ALA A 74 -1.87 -10.03 -15.37
CA ALA A 74 -1.39 -9.61 -16.69
C ALA A 74 0.13 -9.79 -16.82
N LEU A 75 0.90 -9.39 -15.82
CA LEU A 75 2.36 -9.54 -15.77
C LEU A 75 2.77 -11.02 -15.81
N ARG A 76 2.11 -11.87 -15.03
CA ARG A 76 2.36 -13.31 -15.02
C ARG A 76 2.10 -13.97 -16.38
N ARG A 77 1.07 -13.54 -17.11
CA ARG A 77 0.84 -14.00 -18.49
C ARG A 77 1.95 -13.61 -19.46
N GLN A 78 2.67 -12.53 -19.16
CA GLN A 78 3.85 -12.09 -19.90
C GLN A 78 5.16 -12.75 -19.42
N GLY A 79 5.09 -13.66 -18.45
CA GLY A 79 6.26 -14.31 -17.86
C GLY A 79 7.07 -13.41 -16.93
N LYS A 80 6.49 -12.29 -16.46
CA LYS A 80 7.12 -11.37 -15.51
C LYS A 80 6.72 -11.72 -14.08
N ASP A 81 7.67 -11.65 -13.16
CA ASP A 81 7.49 -11.94 -11.73
C ASP A 81 7.55 -10.67 -10.86
N THR A 82 7.12 -9.55 -11.41
CA THR A 82 7.08 -8.26 -10.74
C THR A 82 6.16 -8.28 -9.53
N THR A 83 6.63 -7.77 -8.40
CA THR A 83 5.86 -7.70 -7.15
C THR A 83 4.81 -6.59 -7.25
N CYS A 84 3.55 -6.93 -7.02
CA CYS A 84 2.45 -5.97 -6.86
C CYS A 84 2.24 -5.70 -5.36
N LEU A 85 2.67 -4.54 -4.88
CA LEU A 85 2.62 -4.12 -3.49
C LEU A 85 1.50 -3.09 -3.29
N CYS A 86 0.58 -3.36 -2.39
CA CYS A 86 -0.47 -2.45 -1.95
C CYS A 86 -0.19 -2.01 -0.52
N ILE A 87 -0.23 -0.71 -0.24
CA ILE A 87 -0.15 -0.19 1.13
C ILE A 87 -1.33 0.74 1.35
N ALA A 88 -2.19 0.41 2.29
CA ALA A 88 -3.40 1.16 2.59
C ALA A 88 -3.61 1.28 4.10
N GLY A 89 -4.33 2.30 4.52
CA GLY A 89 -4.73 2.48 5.91
C GLY A 89 -5.80 1.48 6.35
N ASP A 90 -5.98 1.39 7.64
CA ASP A 90 -6.99 0.57 8.34
C ASP A 90 -8.42 0.90 7.88
N GLY A 91 -8.80 2.18 7.85
CA GLY A 91 -10.11 2.61 7.38
C GLY A 91 -10.36 2.24 5.92
N THR A 92 -9.36 2.36 5.04
CA THR A 92 -9.46 1.87 3.66
C THR A 92 -9.67 0.37 3.63
N THR A 93 -8.85 -0.37 4.36
CA THR A 93 -8.80 -1.84 4.32
C THR A 93 -10.04 -2.48 4.92
N ALA A 94 -10.43 -2.02 6.13
CA ALA A 94 -11.50 -2.64 6.91
C ALA A 94 -12.90 -2.12 6.56
N ASP A 95 -13.00 -1.00 5.87
CA ASP A 95 -14.27 -0.36 5.52
C ASP A 95 -14.48 -0.32 4.00
N ILE A 96 -14.03 0.75 3.32
CA ILE A 96 -14.42 1.02 1.93
C ILE A 96 -13.84 0.04 0.90
N ALA A 97 -12.70 -0.57 1.15
CA ALA A 97 -12.06 -1.54 0.26
C ALA A 97 -12.22 -3.00 0.71
N PHE A 98 -12.91 -3.26 1.82
CA PHE A 98 -13.01 -4.59 2.42
C PHE A 98 -13.44 -5.67 1.42
N GLY A 99 -14.47 -5.40 0.61
CA GLY A 99 -14.94 -6.35 -0.40
C GLY A 99 -13.88 -6.73 -1.43
N CYS A 100 -13.08 -5.77 -1.88
CA CYS A 100 -12.00 -6.02 -2.84
C CYS A 100 -10.84 -6.80 -2.21
N VAL A 101 -10.49 -6.48 -0.97
CA VAL A 101 -9.43 -7.15 -0.21
C VAL A 101 -9.84 -8.60 0.10
N SER A 102 -11.04 -8.80 0.63
CA SER A 102 -11.60 -10.11 0.92
C SER A 102 -11.65 -11.00 -0.33
N ALA A 103 -12.15 -10.46 -1.44
CA ALA A 103 -12.22 -11.19 -2.69
C ALA A 103 -10.85 -11.52 -3.29
N ALA A 104 -9.85 -10.65 -3.10
CA ALA A 104 -8.47 -10.94 -3.51
C ALA A 104 -7.87 -12.06 -2.66
N ALA A 105 -8.11 -12.04 -1.36
CA ALA A 105 -7.67 -13.09 -0.43
C ALA A 105 -8.33 -14.44 -0.75
N GLU A 106 -9.65 -14.46 -0.97
CA GLU A 106 -10.40 -15.67 -1.33
C GLU A 106 -9.85 -16.33 -2.61
N ARG A 107 -9.52 -15.52 -3.61
CA ARG A 107 -8.96 -16.03 -4.87
C ARG A 107 -7.49 -16.38 -4.82
N GLY A 108 -6.81 -16.15 -3.69
CA GLY A 108 -5.38 -16.37 -3.54
C GLY A 108 -4.57 -15.53 -4.53
N GLU A 109 -4.94 -14.26 -4.73
CA GLU A 109 -4.25 -13.38 -5.66
C GLU A 109 -2.79 -13.16 -5.24
N ARG A 110 -1.89 -13.16 -6.20
CA ARG A 110 -0.47 -12.97 -5.94
C ARG A 110 -0.14 -11.48 -5.86
N ILE A 111 -0.58 -10.88 -4.77
CA ILE A 111 -0.30 -9.50 -4.39
C ILE A 111 0.20 -9.47 -2.95
N LEU A 112 1.00 -8.50 -2.61
CA LEU A 112 1.36 -8.19 -1.23
C LEU A 112 0.51 -7.01 -0.78
N TYR A 113 -0.30 -7.20 0.25
CA TYR A 113 -1.16 -6.16 0.79
C TYR A 113 -0.77 -5.86 2.24
N ILE A 114 -0.39 -4.63 2.52
CA ILE A 114 -0.02 -4.14 3.84
C ILE A 114 -1.11 -3.18 4.30
N CYS A 115 -1.74 -3.53 5.41
CA CYS A 115 -2.65 -2.64 6.14
C CYS A 115 -1.85 -1.87 7.19
N TYR A 116 -1.84 -0.55 7.08
CA TYR A 116 -1.28 0.34 8.07
C TYR A 116 -2.39 0.79 9.02
N ASP A 117 -2.27 0.44 10.29
CA ASP A 117 -3.16 0.92 11.34
C ASP A 117 -2.63 2.25 11.89
N GLY A 118 -3.35 3.33 11.57
CA GLY A 118 -3.02 4.69 11.98
C GLY A 118 -3.72 5.15 13.25
N GLU A 119 -4.57 4.30 13.85
CA GLU A 119 -5.34 4.60 15.08
C GLU A 119 -6.02 5.99 15.08
N GLY A 120 -6.50 6.43 13.94
CA GLY A 120 -7.22 7.71 13.86
C GLY A 120 -6.32 8.91 13.62
N ASP A 121 -5.66 8.94 12.51
CA ASP A 121 -4.92 10.09 12.00
C ASP A 121 -5.80 11.35 11.85
N SER A 122 -5.30 12.48 12.30
CA SER A 122 -5.99 13.78 12.29
C SER A 122 -6.34 14.29 10.89
N LYS A 123 -5.73 13.78 9.81
CA LYS A 123 -5.99 14.20 8.44
C LYS A 123 -7.01 13.30 7.72
N SER A 124 -7.21 12.09 8.19
CA SER A 124 -8.19 11.12 7.66
C SER A 124 -9.21 10.68 8.71
N ALA A 125 -9.43 11.51 9.72
CA ALA A 125 -10.27 11.23 10.88
C ALA A 125 -11.70 10.72 10.54
N TRP A 126 -12.19 11.01 9.35
CA TRP A 126 -13.52 10.53 8.92
C TRP A 126 -13.51 9.04 8.55
N ALA A 127 -12.41 8.53 8.01
CA ALA A 127 -12.31 7.12 7.63
C ALA A 127 -11.94 6.23 8.83
N CYS A 128 -11.12 6.74 9.75
CA CYS A 128 -10.64 5.99 10.90
C CYS A 128 -11.57 6.06 12.11
N ALA A 129 -12.31 7.18 12.30
CA ALA A 129 -13.22 7.34 13.42
C ALA A 129 -14.38 6.33 13.44
N SER A 130 -14.75 5.77 12.29
CA SER A 130 -15.78 4.74 12.21
C SER A 130 -15.33 3.38 12.72
N VAL A 131 -14.03 3.10 12.68
CA VAL A 131 -13.45 1.83 13.13
C VAL A 131 -13.11 1.84 14.61
N SER A 132 -12.59 2.97 15.12
CA SER A 132 -12.18 3.10 16.53
C SER A 132 -13.36 3.24 17.50
N SER A 133 -14.53 3.69 17.05
CA SER A 133 -15.72 3.82 17.91
C SER A 133 -16.44 2.49 18.21
N SER A 134 -16.05 1.39 17.57
CA SER A 134 -16.68 0.08 17.77
C SER A 134 -15.98 -0.80 18.82
N SER A 135 -14.88 -0.34 19.44
CA SER A 135 -14.08 -1.10 20.40
C SER A 135 -14.15 -0.63 21.86
N SER A 136 -15.17 0.19 22.22
CA SER A 136 -15.44 0.62 23.61
C SER A 136 -16.76 0.05 24.13
#